data_fed162c0124cdb5f0ca6c788ebc4023a
#
_entry.id   fed162c0124cdb5f0ca6c788ebc4023a
#
_cell.length_a   1.000
_cell.length_b   1.000
_cell.length_c   1.000
_cell.angle_alpha   90.00
_cell.angle_beta   90.00
_cell.angle_gamma   90.00
#
_symmetry.space_group_name_H-M   'P 1'
#
loop_
_entity.id
_entity.type
_entity.pdbx_description
1 polymer ?
#
loop_
_entity_poly.entity_id
_entity_poly.type
_entity_poly.pdbx_seq_one_letter_code
_entity_poly.pdbx_strand_id
1 'polypeptide(L)'
;MRFFWPKGGWKRAFHYVQYRLRRLPDSSQKISRGIWAGLFTTFTPFYGLHFITAAIIARLLKGNILAALLATFFGNPLTYVPIGVISLKTGHFFLGTDYVPTEEGGKSILEKFLDAGADLQQNILASFNSGETDWSRLETFYLEVFFPYMIGGILP
;
A
#
# COMPACT_ATOMS: atom_id res chain seq x y z
N MET A 1 8.98 10.55 -19.84
CA MET A 1 7.74 10.03 -19.24
C MET A 1 7.25 8.67 -19.79
N ARG A 2 8.15 7.71 -20.07
CA ARG A 2 7.77 6.38 -20.61
C ARG A 2 7.87 5.22 -19.60
N PHE A 3 8.25 5.51 -18.35
CA PHE A 3 8.52 4.48 -17.33
C PHE A 3 7.26 3.89 -16.69
N PHE A 4 6.17 4.67 -16.61
CA PHE A 4 4.92 4.28 -15.94
C PHE A 4 3.83 3.74 -16.86
N TRP A 5 4.08 3.69 -18.17
CA TRP A 5 3.10 3.20 -19.12
C TRP A 5 3.55 1.86 -19.70
N PRO A 6 2.83 0.76 -19.46
CA PRO A 6 3.19 -0.53 -20.02
C PRO A 6 3.14 -0.47 -21.56
N LYS A 7 4.19 -0.99 -22.23
CA LYS A 7 4.32 -0.96 -23.71
C LYS A 7 3.12 -1.54 -24.45
N GLY A 8 2.29 -2.34 -23.80
CA GLY A 8 1.07 -2.95 -24.34
C GLY A 8 -0.24 -2.30 -23.90
N GLY A 9 -0.21 -1.24 -23.08
CA GLY A 9 -1.39 -0.62 -22.47
C GLY A 9 -1.95 -1.43 -21.27
N TRP A 10 -2.68 -0.74 -20.41
CA TRP A 10 -3.27 -1.31 -19.19
C TRP A 10 -4.24 -2.46 -19.45
N LYS A 11 -4.97 -2.43 -20.59
CA LYS A 11 -5.87 -3.49 -20.99
C LYS A 11 -5.15 -4.83 -21.18
N ARG A 12 -3.99 -4.81 -21.84
CA ARG A 12 -3.18 -6.04 -22.03
C ARG A 12 -2.58 -6.54 -20.72
N ALA A 13 -2.12 -5.62 -19.85
CA ALA A 13 -1.61 -5.99 -18.54
C ALA A 13 -2.70 -6.67 -17.69
N PHE A 14 -3.91 -6.13 -17.69
CA PHE A 14 -5.07 -6.73 -17.01
C PHE A 14 -5.42 -8.11 -17.56
N HIS A 15 -5.51 -8.25 -18.90
CA HIS A 15 -5.77 -9.56 -19.53
C HIS A 15 -4.67 -10.57 -19.22
N TYR A 16 -3.41 -10.15 -19.17
CA TYR A 16 -2.30 -11.02 -18.79
C TYR A 16 -2.45 -11.56 -17.37
N VAL A 17 -2.74 -10.68 -16.41
CA VAL A 17 -2.97 -11.08 -15.00
C VAL A 17 -4.17 -12.04 -14.93
N GLN A 18 -5.29 -11.71 -15.58
CA GLN A 18 -6.48 -12.56 -15.61
C GLN A 18 -6.20 -13.95 -16.21
N TYR A 19 -5.44 -14.00 -17.32
CA TYR A 19 -5.05 -15.25 -17.95
C TYR A 19 -4.14 -16.10 -17.03
N ARG A 20 -3.21 -15.46 -16.34
CA ARG A 20 -2.33 -16.13 -15.37
C ARG A 20 -3.13 -16.70 -14.20
N LEU A 21 -4.05 -15.92 -13.64
CA LEU A 21 -4.92 -16.36 -12.53
C LEU A 21 -5.76 -17.58 -12.90
N ARG A 22 -6.32 -17.63 -14.13
CA ARG A 22 -7.12 -18.75 -14.62
C ARG A 22 -6.33 -20.06 -14.81
N ARG A 23 -5.00 -19.97 -14.93
CA ARG A 23 -4.11 -21.13 -15.14
C ARG A 23 -3.38 -21.57 -13.86
N LEU A 24 -3.70 -21.00 -12.72
CA LEU A 24 -3.09 -21.45 -11.47
C LEU A 24 -3.60 -22.86 -11.13
N PRO A 25 -2.69 -23.79 -10.83
CA PRO A 25 -3.05 -25.19 -10.51
C PRO A 25 -3.51 -25.29 -9.05
N ASP A 26 -4.63 -24.63 -8.73
CA ASP A 26 -5.17 -24.66 -7.37
C ASP A 26 -6.70 -24.55 -7.38
N SER A 27 -7.34 -24.83 -6.25
CA SER A 27 -8.79 -24.71 -6.14
C SER A 27 -9.25 -23.25 -6.22
N SER A 28 -10.44 -23.03 -6.78
CA SER A 28 -11.02 -21.69 -6.92
C SER A 28 -11.08 -20.92 -5.59
N GLN A 29 -11.33 -21.64 -4.48
CA GLN A 29 -11.37 -21.04 -3.15
C GLN A 29 -10.01 -20.50 -2.71
N LYS A 30 -8.93 -21.26 -2.93
CA LYS A 30 -7.57 -20.82 -2.60
C LYS A 30 -7.15 -19.63 -3.49
N ILE A 31 -7.50 -19.66 -4.77
CA ILE A 31 -7.23 -18.56 -5.68
C ILE A 31 -7.99 -17.30 -5.24
N SER A 32 -9.29 -17.41 -4.89
CA SER A 32 -10.09 -16.28 -4.40
C SER A 32 -9.52 -15.67 -3.11
N ARG A 33 -9.11 -16.50 -2.15
CA ARG A 33 -8.47 -16.03 -0.92
C ARG A 33 -7.15 -15.31 -1.21
N GLY A 34 -6.36 -15.82 -2.16
CA GLY A 34 -5.15 -15.17 -2.63
C GLY A 34 -5.44 -13.81 -3.25
N ILE A 35 -6.40 -13.75 -4.19
CA ILE A 35 -6.80 -12.48 -4.83
C ILE A 35 -7.26 -11.47 -3.78
N TRP A 36 -8.10 -11.89 -2.83
CA TRP A 36 -8.55 -11.02 -1.75
C TRP A 36 -7.37 -10.49 -0.93
N ALA A 37 -6.43 -11.35 -0.54
CA ALA A 37 -5.25 -10.95 0.23
C ALA A 37 -4.41 -9.91 -0.53
N GLY A 38 -4.19 -10.10 -1.84
CA GLY A 38 -3.45 -9.16 -2.67
C GLY A 38 -4.16 -7.82 -2.84
N LEU A 39 -5.47 -7.84 -3.13
CA LEU A 39 -6.26 -6.62 -3.22
C LEU A 39 -6.31 -5.87 -1.89
N PHE A 40 -6.61 -6.56 -0.79
CA PHE A 40 -6.63 -5.97 0.56
C PHE A 40 -5.31 -5.25 0.87
N THR A 41 -4.19 -5.88 0.55
CA THR A 41 -2.87 -5.29 0.79
C THR A 41 -2.69 -3.97 0.05
N THR A 42 -3.27 -3.78 -1.15
CA THR A 42 -3.13 -2.52 -1.89
C THR A 42 -3.82 -1.34 -1.22
N PHE A 43 -4.79 -1.59 -0.33
CA PHE A 43 -5.45 -0.56 0.47
C PHE A 43 -4.71 -0.25 1.77
N THR A 44 -3.64 -0.96 2.10
CA THR A 44 -2.83 -0.72 3.28
C THR A 44 -1.64 0.20 2.97
N PRO A 45 -1.16 1.00 3.94
CA PRO A 45 -0.04 1.92 3.73
C PRO A 45 1.34 1.25 3.75
N PHE A 46 1.43 -0.06 3.51
CA PHE A 46 2.71 -0.79 3.49
C PHE A 46 3.43 -0.65 2.15
N TYR A 47 3.66 0.59 1.70
CA TYR A 47 4.35 0.87 0.44
C TYR A 47 5.74 0.21 0.40
N GLY A 48 6.02 -0.50 -0.70
CA GLY A 48 7.24 -1.30 -0.86
C GLY A 48 7.19 -2.70 -0.26
N LEU A 49 6.35 -2.96 0.72
CA LEU A 49 6.20 -4.28 1.38
C LEU A 49 4.97 -5.07 0.91
N HIS A 50 4.23 -4.58 -0.07
CA HIS A 50 2.97 -5.18 -0.54
C HIS A 50 3.11 -6.65 -0.91
N PHE A 51 4.19 -7.05 -1.58
CA PHE A 51 4.41 -8.45 -1.96
C PHE A 51 4.57 -9.36 -0.74
N ILE A 52 5.33 -8.89 0.25
CA ILE A 52 5.59 -9.65 1.49
C ILE A 52 4.30 -9.74 2.30
N THR A 53 3.62 -8.61 2.50
CA THR A 53 2.35 -8.54 3.25
C THR A 53 1.27 -9.39 2.60
N ALA A 54 1.10 -9.30 1.26
CA ALA A 54 0.15 -10.11 0.53
C ALA A 54 0.45 -11.61 0.65
N ALA A 55 1.73 -12.01 0.57
CA ALA A 55 2.13 -13.41 0.73
C ALA A 55 1.84 -13.93 2.15
N ILE A 56 2.11 -13.13 3.18
CA ILE A 56 1.83 -13.48 4.58
C ILE A 56 0.32 -13.65 4.77
N ILE A 57 -0.49 -12.67 4.36
CA ILE A 57 -1.95 -12.74 4.51
C ILE A 57 -2.52 -13.93 3.73
N ALA A 58 -2.09 -14.14 2.48
CA ALA A 58 -2.53 -15.29 1.69
C ALA A 58 -2.20 -16.61 2.38
N ARG A 59 -1.00 -16.73 2.96
CA ARG A 59 -0.60 -17.94 3.71
C ARG A 59 -1.46 -18.15 4.95
N LEU A 60 -1.74 -17.11 5.72
CA LEU A 60 -2.61 -17.17 6.91
C LEU A 60 -4.02 -17.60 6.55
N LEU A 61 -4.56 -17.12 5.43
CA LEU A 61 -5.87 -17.49 4.89
C LEU A 61 -5.88 -18.83 4.15
N LYS A 62 -4.73 -19.54 4.10
CA LYS A 62 -4.56 -20.77 3.30
C LYS A 62 -4.96 -20.54 1.82
N GLY A 63 -4.70 -19.32 1.31
CA GLY A 63 -4.90 -18.92 -0.06
C GLY A 63 -3.68 -19.20 -0.95
N ASN A 64 -3.86 -19.00 -2.26
CA ASN A 64 -2.77 -19.15 -3.22
C ASN A 64 -1.89 -17.89 -3.23
N ILE A 65 -0.60 -18.03 -2.88
CA ILE A 65 0.36 -16.91 -2.77
C ILE A 65 0.59 -16.27 -4.14
N LEU A 66 0.68 -17.05 -5.23
CA LEU A 66 0.87 -16.50 -6.57
C LEU A 66 -0.33 -15.64 -6.99
N ALA A 67 -1.54 -16.08 -6.63
CA ALA A 67 -2.75 -15.29 -6.88
C ALA A 67 -2.71 -13.96 -6.10
N ALA A 68 -2.23 -13.97 -4.85
CA ALA A 68 -2.05 -12.77 -4.06
C ALA A 68 -1.04 -11.80 -4.69
N LEU A 69 0.13 -12.30 -5.06
CA LEU A 69 1.16 -11.49 -5.73
C LEU A 69 0.67 -10.90 -7.06
N LEU A 70 -0.09 -11.66 -7.84
CA LEU A 70 -0.68 -11.15 -9.08
C LEU A 70 -1.76 -10.09 -8.80
N ALA A 71 -2.53 -10.25 -7.74
CA ALA A 71 -3.58 -9.30 -7.37
C ALA A 71 -3.02 -7.96 -6.84
N THR A 72 -1.81 -7.94 -6.27
CA THR A 72 -1.17 -6.67 -5.86
C THR A 72 -0.89 -5.73 -7.03
N PHE A 73 -0.82 -6.22 -8.27
CA PHE A 73 -0.70 -5.37 -9.46
C PHE A 73 -1.94 -4.49 -9.73
N PHE A 74 -3.04 -4.72 -9.01
CA PHE A 74 -4.14 -3.75 -8.96
C PHE A 74 -3.67 -2.42 -8.38
N GLY A 75 -2.77 -2.44 -7.39
CA GLY A 75 -2.04 -1.29 -6.89
C GLY A 75 -0.98 -0.85 -7.92
N ASN A 76 -1.30 0.16 -8.68
CA ASN A 76 -0.42 0.80 -9.66
C ASN A 76 -0.45 2.33 -9.47
N PRO A 77 0.47 3.10 -10.05
CA PRO A 77 0.51 4.55 -9.84
C PRO A 77 -0.81 5.28 -10.11
N LEU A 78 -1.63 4.74 -11.02
CA LEU A 78 -2.93 5.33 -11.34
C LEU A 78 -3.98 5.05 -10.26
N THR A 79 -3.95 3.87 -9.65
CA THR A 79 -4.92 3.44 -8.63
C THR A 79 -4.50 3.85 -7.23
N TYR A 80 -3.21 4.00 -6.94
CA TYR A 80 -2.74 4.41 -5.61
C TYR A 80 -3.23 5.80 -5.18
N VAL A 81 -3.33 6.74 -6.12
CA VAL A 81 -3.83 8.10 -5.78
C VAL A 81 -5.27 8.04 -5.26
N PRO A 82 -6.27 7.50 -6.00
CA PRO A 82 -7.63 7.40 -5.48
C PRO A 82 -7.73 6.50 -4.24
N ILE A 83 -6.99 5.38 -4.18
CA ILE A 83 -6.97 4.51 -2.99
C ILE A 83 -6.49 5.30 -1.77
N GLY A 84 -5.38 6.03 -1.88
CA GLY A 84 -4.82 6.80 -0.78
C GLY A 84 -5.78 7.87 -0.27
N VAL A 85 -6.40 8.63 -1.18
CA VAL A 85 -7.38 9.68 -0.82
C VAL A 85 -8.61 9.07 -0.14
N ILE A 86 -9.17 7.98 -0.68
CA ILE A 86 -10.33 7.32 -0.10
C ILE A 86 -9.99 6.75 1.29
N SER A 87 -8.88 6.02 1.41
CA SER A 87 -8.45 5.44 2.69
C SER A 87 -8.22 6.52 3.75
N LEU A 88 -7.51 7.61 3.43
CA LEU A 88 -7.30 8.71 4.37
C LEU A 88 -8.60 9.39 4.78
N LYS A 89 -9.46 9.76 3.82
CA LYS A 89 -10.75 10.39 4.13
C LYS A 89 -11.62 9.49 5.02
N THR A 90 -11.69 8.20 4.69
CA THR A 90 -12.46 7.22 5.47
C THR A 90 -11.87 7.07 6.87
N GLY A 91 -10.55 6.98 6.99
CA GLY A 91 -9.87 6.86 8.28
C GLY A 91 -10.08 8.07 9.17
N HIS A 92 -9.90 9.29 8.66
CA HIS A 92 -10.16 10.52 9.40
C HIS A 92 -11.64 10.64 9.82
N PHE A 93 -12.56 10.26 8.94
CA PHE A 93 -13.98 10.22 9.28
C PHE A 93 -14.29 9.30 10.47
N PHE A 94 -13.71 8.10 10.53
CA PHE A 94 -13.91 7.18 11.64
C PHE A 94 -13.20 7.62 12.93
N LEU A 95 -12.07 8.33 12.80
CA LEU A 95 -11.33 8.87 13.94
C LEU A 95 -11.91 10.18 14.47
N GLY A 96 -12.90 10.77 13.77
CA GLY A 96 -13.45 12.08 14.13
C GLY A 96 -12.46 13.22 13.98
N THR A 97 -11.47 13.08 13.09
CA THR A 97 -10.43 14.09 12.82
C THR A 97 -10.64 14.70 11.42
N ASP A 98 -10.23 15.96 11.26
CA ASP A 98 -10.35 16.66 9.98
C ASP A 98 -9.28 16.19 9.00
N TYR A 99 -9.72 15.72 7.82
CA TYR A 99 -8.83 15.47 6.71
C TYR A 99 -8.52 16.80 6.01
N VAL A 100 -7.29 17.27 6.13
CA VAL A 100 -6.81 18.43 5.39
C VAL A 100 -6.24 17.96 4.05
N PRO A 101 -6.93 18.26 2.92
CA PRO A 101 -6.40 17.93 1.60
C PRO A 101 -5.07 18.67 1.35
N THR A 102 -4.10 17.99 0.81
CA THR A 102 -2.75 18.51 0.54
C THR A 102 -2.72 19.43 -0.72
N GLU A 103 -3.81 20.19 -1.02
CA GLU A 103 -3.95 20.91 -2.29
C GLU A 103 -3.33 22.30 -2.32
N GLU A 104 -2.90 22.87 -1.20
CA GLU A 104 -2.29 24.20 -1.18
C GLU A 104 -0.83 24.17 -0.71
N GLY A 105 0.07 23.70 -1.59
CA GLY A 105 1.53 23.79 -1.36
C GLY A 105 2.12 22.77 -0.40
N GLY A 106 1.35 21.78 0.07
CA GLY A 106 1.80 20.71 0.94
C GLY A 106 2.40 19.51 0.17
N LYS A 107 3.22 18.72 0.86
CA LYS A 107 3.83 17.51 0.31
C LYS A 107 2.77 16.48 -0.08
N SER A 108 2.95 15.82 -1.21
CA SER A 108 2.08 14.71 -1.63
C SER A 108 2.13 13.55 -0.63
N ILE A 109 1.11 12.69 -0.62
CA ILE A 109 1.08 11.50 0.24
C ILE A 109 2.35 10.67 0.07
N LEU A 110 2.79 10.49 -1.18
CA LEU A 110 4.01 9.75 -1.49
C LEU A 110 5.26 10.42 -0.89
N GLU A 111 5.37 11.75 -0.99
CA GLU A 111 6.48 12.50 -0.38
C GLU A 111 6.50 12.36 1.14
N LYS A 112 5.34 12.40 1.80
CA LYS A 112 5.25 12.16 3.24
C LYS A 112 5.76 10.77 3.64
N PHE A 113 5.47 9.74 2.82
CA PHE A 113 5.99 8.38 3.04
C PHE A 113 7.49 8.28 2.78
N LEU A 114 8.02 8.96 1.75
CA LEU A 114 9.44 8.97 1.45
C LEU A 114 10.23 9.70 2.55
N ASP A 115 9.74 10.83 3.03
CA ASP A 115 10.33 11.59 4.13
C ASP A 115 10.34 10.76 5.43
N ALA A 116 9.22 10.12 5.76
CA ALA A 116 9.15 9.24 6.93
C ALA A 116 10.12 8.05 6.82
N GLY A 117 10.30 7.50 5.62
CA GLY A 117 11.29 6.45 5.37
C GLY A 117 12.73 6.94 5.56
N ALA A 118 13.04 8.14 5.10
CA ALA A 118 14.35 8.77 5.26
C ALA A 118 14.64 9.09 6.74
N ASP A 119 13.65 9.66 7.46
CA ASP A 119 13.76 9.95 8.89
C ASP A 119 13.96 8.65 9.71
N LEU A 120 13.23 7.59 9.38
CA LEU A 120 13.41 6.28 10.02
C LEU A 120 14.84 5.74 9.79
N GLN A 121 15.34 5.81 8.57
CA GLN A 121 16.69 5.39 8.26
C GLN A 121 17.75 6.20 9.02
N GLN A 122 17.60 7.52 9.07
CA GLN A 122 18.51 8.41 9.81
C GLN A 122 18.51 8.09 11.31
N ASN A 123 17.33 7.93 11.92
CA ASN A 123 17.22 7.62 13.35
C ASN A 123 17.79 6.25 13.70
N ILE A 124 17.60 5.24 12.83
CA ILE A 124 18.23 3.92 13.01
C ILE A 124 19.74 4.05 12.96
N LEU A 125 20.31 4.75 11.97
CA LEU A 125 21.74 4.95 11.86
C LEU A 125 22.32 5.76 13.03
N ALA A 126 21.61 6.81 13.49
CA ALA A 126 21.97 7.60 14.66
C ALA A 126 21.99 6.74 15.93
N SER A 127 21.02 5.83 16.11
CA SER A 127 21.00 4.90 17.26
C SER A 127 22.23 3.98 17.31
N PHE A 128 22.79 3.59 16.17
CA PHE A 128 24.02 2.79 16.11
C PHE A 128 25.29 3.62 16.30
N ASN A 129 25.27 4.92 15.99
CA ASN A 129 26.42 5.80 16.04
C ASN A 129 26.42 6.75 17.26
N SER A 130 25.59 6.47 18.28
CA SER A 130 25.42 7.31 19.49
C SER A 130 25.03 8.77 19.16
N GLY A 131 24.37 9.00 18.05
CA GLY A 131 23.82 10.29 17.64
C GLY A 131 22.49 10.59 18.33
N GLU A 132 22.09 11.86 18.32
CA GLU A 132 20.74 12.23 18.77
C GLU A 132 19.68 11.72 17.80
N THR A 133 18.63 11.09 18.34
CA THR A 133 17.48 10.60 17.58
C THR A 133 16.30 11.52 17.81
N ASP A 134 15.64 11.97 16.74
CA ASP A 134 14.41 12.76 16.79
C ASP A 134 13.27 11.97 16.14
N TRP A 135 12.36 11.49 16.95
CA TRP A 135 11.20 10.71 16.53
C TRP A 135 9.93 11.54 16.31
N SER A 136 9.97 12.85 16.56
CA SER A 136 8.79 13.73 16.53
C SER A 136 8.10 13.75 15.15
N ARG A 137 8.89 13.75 14.07
CA ARG A 137 8.35 13.74 12.70
C ARG A 137 7.69 12.41 12.36
N LEU A 138 8.28 11.29 12.81
CA LEU A 138 7.70 9.96 12.62
C LEU A 138 6.42 9.79 13.42
N GLU A 139 6.34 10.34 14.63
CA GLU A 139 5.12 10.36 15.43
C GLU A 139 4.01 11.16 14.74
N THR A 140 4.33 12.37 14.25
CA THR A 140 3.39 13.18 13.48
C THR A 140 2.91 12.45 12.21
N PHE A 141 3.83 11.87 11.43
CA PHE A 141 3.49 11.09 10.27
C PHE A 141 2.59 9.89 10.62
N TYR A 142 2.91 9.18 11.72
CA TYR A 142 2.12 8.05 12.17
C TYR A 142 0.69 8.46 12.51
N LEU A 143 0.51 9.53 13.29
CA LEU A 143 -0.81 9.98 13.75
C LEU A 143 -1.65 10.63 12.64
N GLU A 144 -1.02 11.42 11.77
CA GLU A 144 -1.75 12.19 10.75
C GLU A 144 -1.96 11.44 9.43
N VAL A 145 -1.07 10.48 9.10
CA VAL A 145 -1.11 9.82 7.80
C VAL A 145 -1.23 8.31 7.93
N PHE A 146 -0.30 7.66 8.62
CA PHE A 146 -0.21 6.20 8.62
C PHE A 146 -1.40 5.55 9.32
N PHE A 147 -1.74 5.99 10.52
CA PHE A 147 -2.81 5.43 11.32
C PHE A 147 -4.21 5.66 10.72
N PRO A 148 -4.59 6.89 10.29
CA PRO A 148 -5.82 7.11 9.55
C PRO A 148 -5.90 6.28 8.27
N TYR A 149 -4.79 6.21 7.52
CA TYR A 149 -4.74 5.39 6.29
C TYR A 149 -5.00 3.91 6.61
N MET A 150 -4.38 3.36 7.66
CA MET A 150 -4.61 1.97 8.09
C MET A 150 -6.07 1.69 8.43
N ILE A 151 -6.68 2.57 9.25
CA ILE A 151 -8.10 2.44 9.63
C ILE A 151 -8.98 2.48 8.39
N GLY A 152 -8.79 3.48 7.54
CA GLY A 152 -9.60 3.65 6.33
C GLY A 152 -9.32 2.62 5.24
N GLY A 153 -8.15 1.98 5.23
CA GLY A 153 -7.82 0.91 4.29
C GLY A 153 -8.32 -0.49 4.68
N ILE A 154 -8.76 -0.68 5.93
CA ILE A 154 -9.35 -1.95 6.39
C ILE A 154 -10.84 -2.07 6.00
N LEU A 155 -11.51 -0.93 5.82
CA LEU A 155 -12.97 -0.84 5.69
C LEU A 155 -13.53 -0.91 4.27
N PRO A 156 -12.81 -0.54 3.19
CA PRO A 156 -13.32 -0.66 1.82
C PRO A 156 -13.42 -2.07 1.28
#